data_4a2ae75faf05374a11880c3e01edbc2c
#
_entry.id   4a2ae75faf05374a11880c3e01edbc2c
#
_cell.length_a   1.000
_cell.length_b   1.000
_cell.length_c   1.000
_cell.angle_alpha   90.00
_cell.angle_beta   90.00
_cell.angle_gamma   90.00
#
_symmetry.space_group_name_H-M   'P 1'
#
loop_
_entity.id
_entity.type
_entity.pdbx_description
1 polymer ?
#
loop_
_entity_poly.entity_id
_entity_poly.type
_entity_poly.pdbx_seq_one_letter_code
_entity_poly.pdbx_strand_id
1 'polypeptide(L)'
;MFTFYYGKDCPHCAKMHELLDATEKKQGKLFDRVEVWHNEEELKKLEAIDKDRCGGVPFFYNPKTDTYLCGEIEPNELETWLKEQEL
;
A
#
# COMPACT_ATOMS: atom_id res chain seq x y z
N MET A 1 -8.66 -3.35 -7.98
CA MET A 1 -7.56 -3.89 -7.17
C MET A 1 -6.87 -2.76 -6.43
N PHE A 2 -6.42 -3.01 -5.23
CA PHE A 2 -5.70 -2.01 -4.44
C PHE A 2 -4.26 -1.88 -4.91
N THR A 3 -3.59 -0.81 -4.54
CA THR A 3 -2.18 -0.58 -4.88
C THR A 3 -1.35 -0.43 -3.61
N PHE A 4 -0.20 -1.08 -3.58
CA PHE A 4 0.77 -0.95 -2.51
C PHE A 4 2.05 -0.34 -3.07
N TYR A 5 2.33 0.90 -2.66
CA TYR A 5 3.55 1.61 -3.08
C TYR A 5 4.65 1.37 -2.06
N TYR A 6 5.83 1.02 -2.55
CA TYR A 6 6.96 0.67 -1.67
C TYR A 6 8.31 1.10 -2.25
N GLY A 7 9.33 1.10 -1.41
CA GLY A 7 10.71 1.27 -1.81
C GLY A 7 11.46 -0.04 -1.66
N LYS A 8 12.30 -0.39 -2.62
CA LYS A 8 13.04 -1.65 -2.63
C LYS A 8 13.88 -1.88 -1.38
N ASP A 9 14.49 -0.83 -0.85
CA ASP A 9 15.38 -0.92 0.31
C ASP A 9 14.74 -0.41 1.60
N CYS A 10 13.42 -0.35 1.64
CA CYS A 10 12.66 0.16 2.78
C CYS A 10 12.37 -0.97 3.78
N PRO A 11 12.93 -0.91 5.01
CA PRO A 11 12.69 -1.96 6.02
C PRO A 11 11.22 -2.07 6.45
N HIS A 12 10.53 -0.95 6.56
CA HIS A 12 9.10 -0.95 6.89
C HIS A 12 8.26 -1.57 5.79
N CYS A 13 8.66 -1.35 4.54
CA CYS A 13 8.00 -1.95 3.39
C CYS A 13 8.18 -3.48 3.37
N ALA A 14 9.36 -3.96 3.77
CA ALA A 14 9.63 -5.40 3.84
C ALA A 14 8.65 -6.11 4.79
N LYS A 15 8.39 -5.51 5.94
CA LYS A 15 7.41 -6.04 6.89
C LYS A 15 6.00 -6.04 6.29
N MET A 16 5.66 -5.02 5.54
CA MET A 16 4.36 -4.91 4.91
C MET A 16 4.19 -5.91 3.79
N HIS A 17 5.25 -6.25 3.06
CA HIS A 17 5.20 -7.33 2.07
C HIS A 17 4.82 -8.66 2.74
N GLU A 18 5.40 -8.96 3.90
CA GLU A 18 5.07 -10.16 4.64
C GLU A 18 3.60 -10.17 5.07
N LEU A 19 3.10 -9.04 5.54
CA LEU A 19 1.71 -8.89 5.92
C LEU A 19 0.78 -9.10 4.72
N LEU A 20 1.11 -8.50 3.58
CA LEU A 20 0.33 -8.66 2.36
C LEU A 20 0.38 -10.10 1.85
N ASP A 21 1.54 -10.74 1.90
CA ASP A 21 1.68 -12.14 1.50
C ASP A 21 0.75 -13.03 2.31
N ALA A 22 0.73 -12.85 3.63
CA ALA A 22 -0.13 -13.62 4.52
C ALA A 22 -1.62 -13.38 4.24
N THR A 23 -1.97 -12.12 4.01
CA THR A 23 -3.36 -11.73 3.71
C THR A 23 -3.83 -12.30 2.37
N GLU A 24 -2.99 -12.16 1.34
CA GLU A 24 -3.32 -12.64 -0.01
C GLU A 24 -3.32 -14.17 -0.11
N LYS A 25 -2.57 -14.84 0.74
CA LYS A 25 -2.59 -16.30 0.82
C LYS A 25 -3.98 -16.81 1.23
N LYS A 26 -4.68 -16.06 2.09
CA LYS A 26 -6.02 -16.41 2.57
C LYS A 26 -7.12 -15.94 1.62
N GLN A 27 -6.97 -14.77 1.04
CA GLN A 27 -8.03 -14.09 0.30
C GLN A 27 -7.82 -14.01 -1.20
N GLY A 28 -6.65 -14.43 -1.70
CA GLY A 28 -6.27 -14.25 -3.08
C GLY A 28 -5.60 -12.90 -3.30
N LYS A 29 -5.20 -12.64 -4.53
CA LYS A 29 -4.47 -11.40 -4.86
C LYS A 29 -5.37 -10.17 -4.70
N LEU A 30 -4.89 -9.21 -3.90
CA LEU A 30 -5.62 -7.98 -3.59
C LEU A 30 -4.88 -6.71 -4.05
N PHE A 31 -3.55 -6.74 -4.08
CA PHE A 31 -2.73 -5.56 -4.32
C PHE A 31 -1.80 -5.70 -5.51
N ASP A 32 -1.75 -4.65 -6.32
CA ASP A 32 -0.63 -4.42 -7.23
C ASP A 32 0.46 -3.75 -6.39
N ARG A 33 1.69 -4.25 -6.50
CA ARG A 33 2.82 -3.73 -5.72
C ARG A 33 3.72 -2.93 -6.65
N VAL A 34 3.89 -1.64 -6.34
CA VAL A 34 4.57 -0.68 -7.21
C VAL A 34 5.77 -0.07 -6.49
N GLU A 35 6.96 -0.32 -7.04
CA GLU A 35 8.20 0.21 -6.50
C GLU A 35 8.39 1.66 -6.96
N VAL A 36 8.70 2.59 -6.02
CA VAL A 36 8.79 4.01 -6.33
C VAL A 36 10.16 4.65 -6.09
N TRP A 37 11.04 4.01 -5.32
CA TRP A 37 12.35 4.61 -5.01
C TRP A 37 13.32 4.53 -6.19
N HIS A 38 13.17 3.54 -7.06
CA HIS A 38 14.02 3.34 -8.22
C HIS A 38 13.25 3.50 -9.55
N ASN A 39 12.11 4.16 -9.49
CA ASN A 39 11.24 4.37 -10.65
C ASN A 39 10.57 5.75 -10.57
N GLU A 40 11.19 6.73 -11.25
CA GLU A 40 10.73 8.12 -11.22
C GLU A 40 9.29 8.32 -11.66
N GLU A 41 8.84 7.60 -12.68
CA GLU A 41 7.47 7.74 -13.17
C GLU A 41 6.46 7.29 -12.14
N GLU A 42 6.74 6.17 -11.47
CA GLU A 42 5.86 5.65 -10.43
C GLU A 42 5.89 6.55 -9.19
N LEU A 43 7.05 7.11 -8.86
CA LEU A 43 7.15 8.07 -7.75
C LEU A 43 6.29 9.31 -8.01
N LYS A 44 6.31 9.82 -9.22
CA LYS A 44 5.48 10.98 -9.60
C LYS A 44 4.00 10.68 -9.46
N LYS A 45 3.59 9.47 -9.85
CA LYS A 45 2.21 9.02 -9.69
C LYS A 45 1.82 8.97 -8.22
N LEU A 46 2.70 8.43 -7.38
CA LEU A 46 2.47 8.37 -5.93
C LEU A 46 2.34 9.77 -5.35
N GLU A 47 3.23 10.68 -5.71
CA GLU A 47 3.20 12.06 -5.21
C GLU A 47 1.88 12.76 -5.57
N ALA A 48 1.37 12.52 -6.78
CA ALA A 48 0.10 13.09 -7.21
C ALA A 48 -1.08 12.53 -6.40
N ILE A 49 -1.02 11.27 -6.00
CA ILE A 49 -2.03 10.61 -5.18
C ILE A 49 -1.90 11.02 -3.72
N ASP A 50 -0.68 11.02 -3.21
CA ASP A 50 -0.37 11.27 -1.80
C ASP A 50 -0.71 12.70 -1.39
N LYS A 51 -0.38 13.68 -2.21
CA LYS A 51 -0.62 15.11 -1.91
C LYS A 51 -0.09 15.48 -0.53
N ASP A 52 1.07 14.93 -0.16
CA ASP A 52 1.72 15.12 1.13
C ASP A 52 0.93 14.62 2.34
N ARG A 53 -0.05 13.73 2.13
CA ARG A 53 -0.84 13.16 3.23
C ARG A 53 -0.02 12.17 4.07
N CYS A 54 0.78 11.33 3.40
CA CYS A 54 1.66 10.36 4.07
C CYS A 54 3.13 10.73 4.01
N GLY A 55 3.56 11.35 2.92
CA GLY A 55 4.93 11.79 2.74
C GLY A 55 5.91 10.69 2.35
N GLY A 56 5.44 9.52 1.94
CA GLY A 56 6.33 8.44 1.52
C GLY A 56 5.71 7.06 1.56
N VAL A 57 6.56 6.06 1.67
CA VAL A 57 6.18 4.65 1.65
C VAL A 57 6.47 4.00 3.01
N PRO A 58 5.83 2.88 3.34
CA PRO A 58 4.80 2.14 2.60
C PRO A 58 3.47 2.91 2.54
N PHE A 59 2.75 2.76 1.42
CA PHE A 59 1.49 3.48 1.18
C PHE A 59 0.48 2.51 0.55
N PHE A 60 -0.63 2.29 1.24
CA PHE A 60 -1.71 1.40 0.78
C PHE A 60 -2.83 2.27 0.23
N TYR A 61 -3.29 1.98 -0.98
CA TYR A 61 -4.22 2.87 -1.66
C TYR A 61 -5.34 2.12 -2.37
N ASN A 62 -6.56 2.66 -2.26
CA ASN A 62 -7.69 2.21 -3.05
C ASN A 62 -8.05 3.30 -4.05
N PRO A 63 -7.75 3.10 -5.36
CA PRO A 63 -8.02 4.13 -6.37
C PRO A 63 -9.51 4.41 -6.59
N LYS A 64 -10.38 3.46 -6.28
CA LYS A 64 -11.82 3.64 -6.47
C LYS A 64 -12.41 4.66 -5.51
N THR A 65 -11.92 4.70 -4.28
CA THR A 65 -12.50 5.53 -3.23
C THR A 65 -11.56 6.64 -2.76
N ASP A 66 -10.34 6.69 -3.28
CA ASP A 66 -9.29 7.60 -2.83
C ASP A 66 -9.03 7.51 -1.32
N THR A 67 -9.11 6.29 -0.79
CA THR A 67 -8.77 6.02 0.61
C THR A 67 -7.40 5.35 0.71
N TYR A 68 -6.74 5.50 1.85
CA TYR A 68 -5.36 5.08 2.00
C TYR A 68 -5.01 4.74 3.45
N LEU A 69 -3.88 4.00 3.60
CA LEU A 69 -3.22 3.78 4.88
C LEU A 69 -1.76 4.17 4.73
N CYS A 70 -1.20 4.79 5.74
CA CYS A 70 0.17 5.29 5.74
C CYS A 70 1.08 4.45 6.62
N GLY A 71 2.26 4.13 6.09
CA GLY A 71 3.34 3.57 6.87
C GLY A 71 3.16 2.12 7.27
N GLU A 72 3.94 1.72 8.26
CA GLU A 72 3.87 0.37 8.80
C GLU A 72 2.61 0.26 9.67
N ILE A 73 1.73 -0.67 9.32
CA ILE A 73 0.45 -0.86 10.01
C ILE A 73 0.37 -2.25 10.63
N GLU A 74 -0.53 -2.40 11.58
CA GLU A 74 -0.80 -3.69 12.21
C GLU A 74 -1.75 -4.53 11.37
N PRO A 75 -1.72 -5.87 11.49
CA PRO A 75 -2.62 -6.74 10.72
C PRO A 75 -4.10 -6.39 10.87
N ASN A 76 -4.54 -6.04 12.06
CA ASN A 76 -5.94 -5.69 12.29
C ASN A 76 -6.33 -4.36 11.63
N GLU A 77 -5.39 -3.45 11.47
CA GLU A 77 -5.64 -2.19 10.75
C GLU A 77 -5.89 -2.46 9.27
N LEU A 78 -5.07 -3.32 8.67
CA LEU A 78 -5.25 -3.70 7.27
C LEU A 78 -6.58 -4.42 7.08
N GLU A 79 -6.89 -5.35 7.96
CA GLU A 79 -8.13 -6.12 7.89
C GLU A 79 -9.36 -5.23 7.98
N THR A 80 -9.36 -4.29 8.92
CA THR A 80 -10.45 -3.33 9.10
C THR A 80 -10.63 -2.47 7.85
N TRP A 81 -9.53 -1.95 7.33
CA TRP A 81 -9.56 -1.11 6.12
C TRP A 81 -10.10 -1.88 4.92
N LEU A 82 -9.65 -3.12 4.73
CA LEU A 82 -10.14 -3.96 3.62
C LEU A 82 -11.63 -4.20 3.72
N LYS A 83 -12.15 -4.44 4.91
CA LYS A 83 -13.60 -4.63 5.12
C LYS A 83 -14.38 -3.37 4.75
N GLU A 84 -13.86 -2.21 5.11
CA GLU A 84 -14.48 -0.94 4.77
C GLU A 84 -14.53 -0.70 3.26
N GLN A 85 -13.51 -1.18 2.53
CA GLN A 85 -13.44 -1.01 1.08
C GLN A 85 -14.41 -1.92 0.32
N GLU A 86 -14.88 -2.98 0.94
CA GLU A 86 -15.81 -3.93 0.32
C GLU A 86 -17.27 -3.48 0.32
N LEU A 87 -17.56 -2.40 1.01
CA LEU A 87 -18.93 -1.89 1.13
C LEU A 87 -19.35 -1.00 -0.03
#